data_728ddf2466ba10ef11b9b2c8334eb85b
#
_entry.id   728ddf2466ba10ef11b9b2c8334eb85b
#
_cell.length_a   1.000
_cell.length_b   1.000
_cell.length_c   1.000
_cell.angle_alpha   90.00
_cell.angle_beta   90.00
_cell.angle_gamma   90.00
#
_symmetry.space_group_name_H-M   'P 1'
#
loop_
_entity.id
_entity.type
_entity.pdbx_description
1 polymer ?
#
loop_
_entity_poly.entity_id
_entity_poly.type
_entity_poly.pdbx_seq_one_letter_code
_entity_poly.pdbx_strand_id
1 'polypeptide(L)'
;GFRYFGPINGHDLDEILHTLDNIKDIQNPVLLHVLTKKGKGMVSLSNETGQYHDDAVKFHAVKPNGKVLDKVVQNMPESPVPSFQSVFGKLACEVAKNRKDVVCITAAMREGTGLVPYSREFPDRFYDVGIAEGHGVTFASGLATGSIRPIVAIYSTFLQRAYDHIIHDVAIQHLPVIFCMDRSGIAGEDGPTHHGGLDLAYMRCIQNMIVTAPKNGDEFRHLLYTALSITDQPFSIRYSKSSAVEFDELGQAELLPIGSWDVERQGSDIVILAVGSMVYTAMEAAK
;
A
#
# COMPACT_ATOMS: atom_id res chain seq x y z
N GLY A 1 19.48 -32.19 9.42
CA GLY A 1 19.18 -31.19 8.45
C GLY A 1 18.17 -31.60 7.40
N PHE A 2 17.76 -30.67 6.61
CA PHE A 2 16.89 -30.90 5.45
C PHE A 2 17.64 -31.66 4.34
N ARG A 3 16.94 -32.58 3.68
CA ARG A 3 17.37 -33.09 2.37
C ARG A 3 16.76 -32.26 1.27
N TYR A 4 17.58 -31.78 0.34
CA TYR A 4 17.15 -30.95 -0.78
C TYR A 4 16.97 -31.78 -2.05
N PHE A 5 15.83 -31.54 -2.73
CA PHE A 5 15.49 -32.09 -4.04
C PHE A 5 15.05 -30.98 -4.98
N GLY A 6 15.64 -30.90 -6.15
CA GLY A 6 15.33 -29.89 -7.15
C GLY A 6 16.56 -29.10 -7.62
N PRO A 7 16.35 -28.00 -8.38
CA PRO A 7 15.02 -27.52 -8.82
C PRO A 7 14.39 -28.47 -9.88
N ILE A 8 13.07 -28.68 -9.76
CA ILE A 8 12.29 -29.43 -10.76
C ILE A 8 11.29 -28.52 -11.47
N ASN A 9 10.84 -28.92 -12.67
CA ASN A 9 9.87 -28.16 -13.45
C ASN A 9 8.45 -28.31 -12.85
N GLY A 10 7.94 -27.28 -12.19
CA GLY A 10 6.59 -27.27 -11.59
C GLY A 10 5.43 -27.23 -12.58
N HIS A 11 5.70 -27.19 -13.87
CA HIS A 11 4.69 -27.30 -14.93
C HIS A 11 4.72 -28.67 -15.65
N ASP A 12 5.58 -29.56 -15.19
CA ASP A 12 5.64 -30.95 -15.64
C ASP A 12 5.08 -31.84 -14.53
N LEU A 13 3.85 -32.29 -14.71
CA LEU A 13 3.15 -33.10 -13.72
C LEU A 13 3.81 -34.45 -13.50
N ASP A 14 4.33 -35.06 -14.57
CA ASP A 14 4.98 -36.36 -14.49
C ASP A 14 6.29 -36.30 -13.71
N GLU A 15 7.10 -35.23 -13.91
CA GLU A 15 8.30 -34.98 -13.13
C GLU A 15 7.98 -34.75 -11.65
N ILE A 16 6.92 -33.98 -11.33
CA ILE A 16 6.47 -33.74 -9.96
C ILE A 16 6.05 -35.05 -9.29
N LEU A 17 5.20 -35.84 -9.95
CA LEU A 17 4.69 -37.10 -9.40
C LEU A 17 5.81 -38.10 -9.18
N HIS A 18 6.72 -38.27 -10.16
CA HIS A 18 7.86 -39.16 -10.01
C HIS A 18 8.77 -38.72 -8.84
N THR A 19 9.01 -37.41 -8.71
CA THR A 19 9.83 -36.88 -7.59
C THR A 19 9.17 -37.12 -6.26
N LEU A 20 7.86 -36.87 -6.13
CA LEU A 20 7.11 -37.11 -4.91
C LEU A 20 7.10 -38.59 -4.51
N ASP A 21 6.99 -39.49 -5.48
CA ASP A 21 7.07 -40.95 -5.24
C ASP A 21 8.45 -41.37 -4.69
N ASN A 22 9.52 -40.76 -5.17
CA ASN A 22 10.87 -41.02 -4.68
C ASN A 22 11.17 -40.51 -3.29
N ILE A 23 10.48 -39.43 -2.85
CA ILE A 23 10.80 -38.77 -1.57
C ILE A 23 9.78 -39.07 -0.46
N LYS A 24 8.60 -39.62 -0.76
CA LYS A 24 7.49 -39.81 0.19
C LYS A 24 7.84 -40.65 1.43
N ASP A 25 8.76 -41.62 1.28
CA ASP A 25 9.17 -42.51 2.36
C ASP A 25 10.38 -42.01 3.16
N ILE A 26 10.90 -40.85 2.84
CA ILE A 26 12.04 -40.25 3.55
C ILE A 26 11.57 -39.74 4.92
N GLN A 27 12.16 -40.29 6.00
CA GLN A 27 11.79 -39.92 7.37
C GLN A 27 12.37 -38.58 7.86
N ASN A 28 13.35 -38.04 7.14
CA ASN A 28 13.95 -36.75 7.47
C ASN A 28 13.16 -35.60 6.82
N PRO A 29 13.23 -34.36 7.35
CA PRO A 29 12.66 -33.18 6.67
C PRO A 29 13.20 -33.04 5.26
N VAL A 30 12.32 -32.84 4.29
CA VAL A 30 12.63 -32.68 2.87
C VAL A 30 12.25 -31.27 2.42
N LEU A 31 13.15 -30.65 1.66
CA LEU A 31 12.88 -29.42 0.89
C LEU A 31 12.79 -29.78 -0.58
N LEU A 32 11.59 -29.77 -1.12
CA LEU A 32 11.37 -29.94 -2.55
C LEU A 32 11.27 -28.55 -3.21
N HIS A 33 12.21 -28.24 -4.10
CA HIS A 33 12.26 -26.97 -4.83
C HIS A 33 11.62 -27.14 -6.21
N VAL A 34 10.46 -26.50 -6.38
CA VAL A 34 9.66 -26.56 -7.61
C VAL A 34 9.67 -25.20 -8.28
N LEU A 35 10.13 -25.13 -9.54
CA LEU A 35 10.13 -23.91 -10.33
C LEU A 35 8.85 -23.79 -11.15
N THR A 36 8.14 -22.67 -10.96
CA THR A 36 6.95 -22.34 -11.75
C THR A 36 7.08 -20.95 -12.37
N LYS A 37 6.35 -20.75 -13.46
CA LYS A 37 6.16 -19.43 -14.08
C LYS A 37 4.72 -19.01 -13.91
N LYS A 38 4.48 -17.87 -13.27
CA LYS A 38 3.13 -17.35 -13.03
C LYS A 38 2.45 -17.03 -14.37
N GLY A 39 1.24 -17.55 -14.58
CA GLY A 39 0.49 -17.37 -15.82
C GLY A 39 0.87 -18.30 -16.97
N LYS A 40 1.76 -19.28 -16.76
CA LYS A 40 2.07 -20.27 -17.80
C LYS A 40 0.81 -21.02 -18.24
N GLY A 41 0.59 -21.11 -19.54
CA GLY A 41 -0.61 -21.73 -20.14
C GLY A 41 -1.75 -20.73 -20.40
N MET A 42 -1.69 -19.49 -19.91
CA MET A 42 -2.66 -18.44 -20.23
C MET A 42 -2.33 -17.65 -21.49
N VAL A 43 -1.28 -17.99 -22.19
CA VAL A 43 -0.77 -17.30 -23.38
C VAL A 43 -1.76 -17.32 -24.56
N SER A 44 -2.64 -18.32 -24.62
CA SER A 44 -3.70 -18.41 -25.65
C SER A 44 -4.72 -17.28 -25.58
N LEU A 45 -4.76 -16.52 -24.48
CA LEU A 45 -5.65 -15.37 -24.28
C LEU A 45 -4.99 -14.02 -24.59
N SER A 46 -3.68 -13.99 -24.83
CA SER A 46 -2.91 -12.75 -24.95
C SER A 46 -2.25 -12.51 -26.30
N ASN A 47 -2.74 -13.08 -27.43
CA ASN A 47 -2.43 -12.66 -28.77
C ASN A 47 -1.22 -12.85 -29.56
N GLU A 48 -1.44 -12.73 -30.76
CA GLU A 48 -0.79 -12.12 -31.97
C GLU A 48 0.76 -12.19 -32.11
N THR A 49 1.55 -12.31 -31.05
CA THR A 49 3.02 -12.36 -31.15
C THR A 49 3.64 -13.66 -30.66
N GLY A 50 2.89 -14.58 -30.06
CA GLY A 50 3.41 -15.87 -29.59
C GLY A 50 4.52 -15.75 -28.51
N GLN A 51 4.84 -14.55 -28.03
CA GLN A 51 5.86 -14.33 -26.99
C GLN A 51 5.24 -14.43 -25.60
N TYR A 52 5.79 -15.34 -24.82
CA TYR A 52 5.47 -15.54 -23.43
C TYR A 52 6.12 -14.41 -22.60
N HIS A 53 5.33 -13.47 -22.11
CA HIS A 53 5.81 -12.49 -21.17
C HIS A 53 5.60 -12.99 -19.74
N ASP A 54 6.70 -13.14 -19.02
CA ASP A 54 6.73 -13.50 -17.61
C ASP A 54 6.34 -12.24 -16.79
N ASP A 55 5.03 -12.00 -16.63
CA ASP A 55 4.52 -10.84 -15.91
C ASP A 55 3.76 -11.30 -14.65
N ALA A 56 4.50 -11.35 -13.54
CA ALA A 56 3.97 -11.79 -12.25
C ALA A 56 2.87 -10.86 -11.72
N VAL A 57 2.89 -9.58 -12.06
CA VAL A 57 1.88 -8.59 -11.66
C VAL A 57 0.59 -8.82 -12.44
N LYS A 58 0.70 -8.95 -13.76
CA LYS A 58 -0.43 -9.19 -14.66
C LYS A 58 -1.23 -10.46 -14.32
N PHE A 59 -0.53 -11.53 -13.95
CA PHE A 59 -1.15 -12.81 -13.61
C PHE A 59 -1.40 -13.00 -12.11
N HIS A 60 -1.22 -11.96 -11.30
CA HIS A 60 -1.44 -12.06 -9.85
C HIS A 60 -2.91 -12.25 -9.48
N ALA A 61 -3.82 -11.56 -10.16
CA ALA A 61 -5.26 -11.63 -9.93
C ALA A 61 -6.03 -11.72 -11.26
N VAL A 62 -6.26 -12.93 -11.75
CA VAL A 62 -7.05 -13.17 -12.97
C VAL A 62 -8.51 -13.37 -12.56
N LYS A 63 -9.41 -12.55 -13.10
CA LYS A 63 -10.86 -12.69 -12.85
C LYS A 63 -11.45 -13.94 -13.52
N PRO A 64 -12.54 -14.54 -12.98
CA PRO A 64 -13.10 -15.82 -13.43
C PRO A 64 -13.43 -15.93 -14.92
N ASN A 65 -13.63 -14.83 -15.62
CA ASN A 65 -14.02 -14.81 -17.04
C ASN A 65 -12.83 -14.80 -18.02
N GLY A 66 -11.61 -15.09 -17.55
CA GLY A 66 -10.41 -15.17 -18.40
C GLY A 66 -9.99 -13.86 -19.06
N LYS A 67 -10.66 -12.75 -18.77
CA LYS A 67 -10.25 -11.44 -19.25
C LYS A 67 -9.10 -10.95 -18.40
N VAL A 68 -7.90 -11.05 -18.95
CA VAL A 68 -6.74 -10.40 -18.36
C VAL A 68 -7.03 -8.90 -18.26
N LEU A 69 -6.80 -8.32 -17.10
CA LEU A 69 -7.16 -6.95 -16.74
C LEU A 69 -6.71 -5.85 -17.72
N ASP A 70 -5.72 -6.11 -18.58
CA ASP A 70 -5.15 -5.09 -19.47
C ASP A 70 -6.16 -4.44 -20.44
N LYS A 71 -7.18 -5.16 -20.90
CA LYS A 71 -8.22 -4.58 -21.76
C LYS A 71 -9.35 -3.92 -20.96
N VAL A 72 -9.54 -4.28 -19.71
CA VAL A 72 -10.57 -3.71 -18.84
C VAL A 72 -10.08 -2.41 -18.21
N VAL A 73 -8.79 -2.33 -17.85
CA VAL A 73 -8.18 -1.10 -17.29
C VAL A 73 -7.99 -0.03 -18.36
N GLN A 74 -7.68 -0.42 -19.60
CA GLN A 74 -7.52 0.54 -20.72
C GLN A 74 -8.84 1.05 -21.32
N ASN A 75 -9.96 0.35 -21.09
CA ASN A 75 -11.28 0.72 -21.65
C ASN A 75 -12.37 0.99 -20.60
N MET A 76 -12.06 0.94 -19.32
CA MET A 76 -12.96 1.59 -18.34
C MET A 76 -12.77 3.10 -18.53
N PRO A 77 -13.87 3.86 -18.74
CA PRO A 77 -13.74 5.31 -18.63
C PRO A 77 -13.07 5.57 -17.28
N GLU A 78 -11.97 6.34 -17.28
CA GLU A 78 -11.39 6.83 -16.04
C GLU A 78 -12.55 7.42 -15.25
N SER A 79 -12.75 6.93 -14.03
CA SER A 79 -13.70 7.57 -13.13
C SER A 79 -13.29 9.05 -13.10
N PRO A 80 -14.20 9.99 -13.37
CA PRO A 80 -13.84 11.41 -13.33
C PRO A 80 -13.29 11.82 -11.95
N VAL A 81 -13.47 10.95 -10.96
CA VAL A 81 -12.97 11.13 -9.59
C VAL A 81 -11.84 10.14 -9.35
N PRO A 82 -10.59 10.60 -9.09
CA PRO A 82 -9.47 9.71 -8.83
C PRO A 82 -9.68 8.91 -7.54
N SER A 83 -9.03 7.75 -7.41
CA SER A 83 -8.95 7.02 -6.13
C SER A 83 -7.92 7.68 -5.20
N PHE A 84 -8.05 7.47 -3.88
CA PHE A 84 -7.03 7.90 -2.91
C PHE A 84 -5.64 7.38 -3.26
N GLN A 85 -5.53 6.14 -3.72
CA GLN A 85 -4.30 5.55 -4.22
C GLN A 85 -3.68 6.37 -5.37
N SER A 86 -4.49 6.78 -6.34
CA SER A 86 -4.04 7.59 -7.47
C SER A 86 -3.62 9.00 -7.02
N VAL A 87 -4.38 9.60 -6.11
CA VAL A 87 -4.04 10.90 -5.50
C VAL A 87 -2.71 10.80 -4.76
N PHE A 88 -2.52 9.78 -3.92
CA PHE A 88 -1.25 9.57 -3.23
C PHE A 88 -0.07 9.47 -4.20
N GLY A 89 -0.18 8.68 -5.26
CA GLY A 89 0.89 8.55 -6.25
C GLY A 89 1.25 9.87 -6.92
N LYS A 90 0.24 10.71 -7.26
CA LYS A 90 0.46 12.06 -7.81
C LYS A 90 1.15 12.98 -6.78
N LEU A 91 0.65 13.02 -5.55
CA LEU A 91 1.20 13.83 -4.47
C LEU A 91 2.63 13.43 -4.11
N ALA A 92 2.95 12.14 -4.09
CA ALA A 92 4.30 11.66 -3.85
C ALA A 92 5.28 12.18 -4.93
N CYS A 93 4.89 12.15 -6.21
CA CYS A 93 5.69 12.73 -7.29
C CYS A 93 5.80 14.26 -7.17
N GLU A 94 4.71 14.95 -6.84
CA GLU A 94 4.69 16.41 -6.62
C GLU A 94 5.69 16.82 -5.53
N VAL A 95 5.64 16.16 -4.39
CA VAL A 95 6.55 16.42 -3.28
C VAL A 95 8.00 16.14 -3.66
N ALA A 96 8.27 15.01 -4.33
CA ALA A 96 9.63 14.63 -4.71
C ALA A 96 10.29 15.57 -5.72
N LYS A 97 9.50 16.26 -6.56
CA LYS A 97 9.99 17.33 -7.45
C LYS A 97 10.53 18.52 -6.66
N ASN A 98 9.87 18.84 -5.57
CA ASN A 98 10.19 20.02 -4.77
C ASN A 98 11.17 19.72 -3.63
N ARG A 99 11.29 18.45 -3.20
CA ARG A 99 12.08 18.01 -2.05
C ARG A 99 12.95 16.81 -2.39
N LYS A 100 14.26 17.00 -2.36
CA LYS A 100 15.25 15.94 -2.68
C LYS A 100 15.45 14.95 -1.53
N ASP A 101 15.09 15.34 -0.31
CA ASP A 101 15.21 14.54 0.90
C ASP A 101 14.05 13.52 1.07
N VAL A 102 13.01 13.58 0.24
CA VAL A 102 11.89 12.65 0.30
C VAL A 102 12.18 11.38 -0.47
N VAL A 103 11.94 10.23 0.18
CA VAL A 103 12.02 8.88 -0.40
C VAL A 103 10.75 8.10 -0.13
N CYS A 104 10.37 7.19 -1.02
CA CYS A 104 9.24 6.29 -0.84
C CYS A 104 9.71 4.85 -0.66
N ILE A 105 9.12 4.17 0.31
CA ILE A 105 9.39 2.77 0.66
C ILE A 105 8.07 2.00 0.61
N THR A 106 8.09 0.81 0.01
CA THR A 106 6.94 -0.10 0.02
C THR A 106 7.42 -1.54 0.22
N ALA A 107 6.48 -2.46 0.49
CA ALA A 107 6.77 -3.86 0.75
C ALA A 107 6.00 -4.75 -0.25
N ALA A 108 6.51 -4.87 -1.47
CA ALA A 108 5.89 -5.58 -2.60
C ALA A 108 4.49 -5.06 -2.99
N MET A 109 4.24 -3.76 -2.80
CA MET A 109 2.93 -3.13 -3.03
C MET A 109 3.02 -1.90 -3.94
N ARG A 110 4.04 -1.79 -4.80
CA ARG A 110 4.28 -0.63 -5.67
C ARG A 110 3.04 -0.24 -6.49
N GLU A 111 2.40 -1.22 -7.14
CA GLU A 111 1.20 -1.01 -7.95
C GLU A 111 0.01 -0.65 -7.06
N GLY A 112 -0.15 -1.38 -5.99
CA GLY A 112 -1.29 -1.25 -5.07
C GLY A 112 -1.29 0.03 -4.24
N THR A 113 -0.16 0.67 -4.05
CA THR A 113 -0.03 1.96 -3.36
C THR A 113 0.05 3.15 -4.32
N GLY A 114 -0.02 2.92 -5.65
CA GLY A 114 0.05 4.00 -6.64
C GLY A 114 1.44 4.55 -6.90
N LEU A 115 2.51 3.89 -6.42
CA LEU A 115 3.89 4.36 -6.55
C LEU A 115 4.58 4.02 -7.88
N VAL A 116 3.87 3.47 -8.86
CA VAL A 116 4.45 3.16 -10.18
C VAL A 116 5.04 4.42 -10.86
N PRO A 117 4.34 5.58 -10.94
CA PRO A 117 4.92 6.79 -11.50
C PRO A 117 6.16 7.26 -10.73
N TYR A 118 6.08 7.27 -9.39
CA TYR A 118 7.20 7.65 -8.52
C TYR A 118 8.45 6.80 -8.76
N SER A 119 8.29 5.48 -8.82
CA SER A 119 9.40 4.55 -9.01
C SER A 119 10.10 4.70 -10.37
N ARG A 120 9.40 5.22 -11.38
CA ARG A 120 9.95 5.50 -12.72
C ARG A 120 10.64 6.85 -12.79
N GLU A 121 10.05 7.87 -12.17
CA GLU A 121 10.57 9.23 -12.20
C GLU A 121 11.72 9.45 -11.21
N PHE A 122 11.71 8.74 -10.07
CA PHE A 122 12.70 8.87 -9.00
C PHE A 122 13.26 7.51 -8.55
N PRO A 123 13.88 6.70 -9.44
CA PRO A 123 14.32 5.34 -9.13
C PRO A 123 15.32 5.27 -7.98
N ASP A 124 16.19 6.28 -7.82
CA ASP A 124 17.20 6.34 -6.74
C ASP A 124 16.61 6.73 -5.37
N ARG A 125 15.33 7.07 -5.33
CA ARG A 125 14.59 7.46 -4.12
C ARG A 125 13.36 6.59 -3.86
N PHE A 126 13.30 5.45 -4.54
CA PHE A 126 12.25 4.44 -4.38
C PHE A 126 12.85 3.11 -3.94
N TYR A 127 12.28 2.52 -2.88
CA TYR A 127 12.73 1.26 -2.32
C TYR A 127 11.56 0.30 -2.16
N ASP A 128 11.63 -0.84 -2.83
CA ASP A 128 10.74 -1.97 -2.60
C ASP A 128 11.49 -3.05 -1.83
N VAL A 129 11.12 -3.26 -0.58
CA VAL A 129 11.80 -4.21 0.31
C VAL A 129 11.29 -5.64 0.20
N GLY A 130 10.42 -5.93 -0.78
CA GLY A 130 9.73 -7.21 -0.87
C GLY A 130 8.68 -7.35 0.26
N ILE A 131 8.24 -8.59 0.54
CA ILE A 131 7.26 -8.84 1.61
C ILE A 131 7.99 -8.85 2.97
N ALA A 132 8.46 -7.68 3.39
CA ALA A 132 9.26 -7.48 4.59
C ALA A 132 8.91 -6.13 5.27
N GLU A 133 7.68 -6.01 5.74
CA GLU A 133 7.13 -4.76 6.28
C GLU A 133 7.95 -4.24 7.47
N GLY A 134 8.36 -5.13 8.37
CA GLY A 134 9.23 -4.76 9.51
C GLY A 134 10.56 -4.17 9.04
N HIS A 135 11.22 -4.80 8.06
CA HIS A 135 12.45 -4.27 7.48
C HIS A 135 12.22 -2.89 6.84
N GLY A 136 11.10 -2.70 6.12
CA GLY A 136 10.75 -1.42 5.51
C GLY A 136 10.65 -0.29 6.54
N VAL A 137 10.08 -0.56 7.72
CA VAL A 137 9.96 0.43 8.80
C VAL A 137 11.31 0.70 9.46
N THR A 138 12.09 -0.33 9.80
CA THR A 138 13.44 -0.14 10.36
C THR A 138 14.37 0.58 9.39
N PHE A 139 14.28 0.27 8.09
CA PHE A 139 15.03 0.98 7.05
C PHE A 139 14.63 2.47 6.97
N ALA A 140 13.32 2.76 7.06
CA ALA A 140 12.83 4.13 7.11
C ALA A 140 13.37 4.89 8.33
N SER A 141 13.41 4.24 9.50
CA SER A 141 13.95 4.86 10.72
C SER A 141 15.44 5.22 10.55
N GLY A 142 16.24 4.31 9.98
CA GLY A 142 17.65 4.58 9.67
C GLY A 142 17.84 5.76 8.72
N LEU A 143 17.01 5.88 7.67
CA LEU A 143 17.04 7.02 6.75
C LEU A 143 16.66 8.32 7.46
N ALA A 144 15.68 8.29 8.35
CA ALA A 144 15.24 9.46 9.10
C ALA A 144 16.33 10.02 10.02
N THR A 145 17.19 9.17 10.60
CA THR A 145 18.35 9.62 11.37
C THR A 145 19.37 10.39 10.53
N GLY A 146 19.42 10.13 9.21
CA GLY A 146 20.25 10.83 8.23
C GLY A 146 19.60 12.07 7.60
N SER A 147 18.56 12.64 8.22
CA SER A 147 17.80 13.81 7.71
C SER A 147 17.06 13.54 6.39
N ILE A 148 16.80 12.30 6.05
CA ILE A 148 15.90 11.92 4.96
C ILE A 148 14.46 11.90 5.49
N ARG A 149 13.49 12.16 4.63
CA ARG A 149 12.05 12.17 4.93
C ARG A 149 11.40 10.94 4.30
N PRO A 150 11.40 9.77 4.96
CA PRO A 150 10.83 8.57 4.38
C PRO A 150 9.31 8.56 4.48
N ILE A 151 8.68 8.21 3.36
CA ILE A 151 7.26 7.89 3.25
C ILE A 151 7.14 6.37 3.10
N VAL A 152 6.60 5.70 4.09
CA VAL A 152 6.35 4.25 4.09
C VAL A 152 4.92 4.02 3.62
N ALA A 153 4.76 3.49 2.41
CA ALA A 153 3.47 3.21 1.80
C ALA A 153 3.18 1.71 1.81
N ILE A 154 2.36 1.28 2.75
CA ILE A 154 2.01 -0.12 3.01
C ILE A 154 0.51 -0.20 3.29
N TYR A 155 -0.14 -1.30 2.88
CA TYR A 155 -1.55 -1.53 3.23
C TYR A 155 -1.74 -1.59 4.74
N SER A 156 -2.79 -0.97 5.21
CA SER A 156 -3.16 -0.87 6.63
C SER A 156 -3.05 -2.21 7.37
N THR A 157 -3.65 -3.27 6.81
CA THR A 157 -3.61 -4.61 7.41
C THR A 157 -2.21 -5.21 7.47
N PHE A 158 -1.37 -4.96 6.45
CA PHE A 158 -0.02 -5.54 6.39
C PHE A 158 0.99 -4.80 7.27
N LEU A 159 0.75 -3.51 7.51
CA LEU A 159 1.59 -2.72 8.41
C LEU A 159 1.54 -3.23 9.87
N GLN A 160 0.53 -4.02 10.25
CA GLN A 160 0.49 -4.70 11.55
C GLN A 160 1.73 -5.58 11.81
N ARG A 161 2.37 -6.13 10.76
CA ARG A 161 3.60 -6.93 10.90
C ARG A 161 4.80 -6.10 11.38
N ALA A 162 4.72 -4.79 11.25
CA ALA A 162 5.76 -3.86 11.66
C ALA A 162 5.42 -3.11 12.96
N TYR A 163 4.41 -3.54 13.73
CA TYR A 163 3.90 -2.81 14.89
C TYR A 163 5.01 -2.51 15.91
N ASP A 164 5.80 -3.53 16.27
CA ASP A 164 6.94 -3.36 17.17
C ASP A 164 7.98 -2.38 16.61
N HIS A 165 8.32 -2.50 15.32
CA HIS A 165 9.28 -1.62 14.66
C HIS A 165 8.80 -0.15 14.63
N ILE A 166 7.49 0.09 14.46
CA ILE A 166 6.93 1.44 14.53
C ILE A 166 7.12 2.03 15.93
N ILE A 167 6.90 1.22 16.98
CA ILE A 167 7.07 1.66 18.36
C ILE A 167 8.55 1.88 18.68
N HIS A 168 9.37 0.84 18.53
CA HIS A 168 10.74 0.80 19.00
C HIS A 168 11.69 1.61 18.12
N ASP A 169 11.61 1.42 16.79
CA ASP A 169 12.59 2.01 15.90
C ASP A 169 12.23 3.44 15.48
N VAL A 170 10.95 3.81 15.55
CA VAL A 170 10.47 5.12 15.07
C VAL A 170 9.94 6.00 16.20
N ALA A 171 8.88 5.56 16.90
CA ALA A 171 8.13 6.46 17.81
C ALA A 171 8.91 6.80 19.06
N ILE A 172 9.55 5.85 19.73
CA ILE A 172 10.38 6.08 20.92
C ILE A 172 11.54 7.02 20.59
N GLN A 173 12.06 6.96 19.37
CA GLN A 173 13.18 7.77 18.91
C GLN A 173 12.76 9.14 18.33
N HIS A 174 11.46 9.45 18.34
CA HIS A 174 10.91 10.69 17.78
C HIS A 174 11.29 10.94 16.33
N LEU A 175 11.38 9.87 15.51
CA LEU A 175 11.79 9.99 14.12
C LEU A 175 10.60 10.39 13.22
N PRO A 176 10.80 11.34 12.30
CA PRO A 176 9.72 11.88 11.47
C PRO A 176 9.44 10.99 10.23
N VAL A 177 9.06 9.74 10.47
CA VAL A 177 8.64 8.81 9.43
C VAL A 177 7.15 9.04 9.12
N ILE A 178 6.81 9.09 7.83
CA ILE A 178 5.43 9.26 7.37
C ILE A 178 4.89 7.90 6.90
N PHE A 179 3.81 7.43 7.51
CA PHE A 179 3.13 6.19 7.15
C PHE A 179 1.89 6.49 6.32
N CYS A 180 1.91 6.17 5.02
CA CYS A 180 0.78 6.26 4.12
C CYS A 180 0.11 4.88 4.03
N MET A 181 -1.02 4.74 4.75
CA MET A 181 -1.68 3.46 4.99
C MET A 181 -2.87 3.29 4.06
N ASP A 182 -2.66 2.61 2.95
CA ASP A 182 -3.70 2.31 1.97
C ASP A 182 -4.62 1.17 2.46
N ARG A 183 -5.82 1.04 1.90
CA ARG A 183 -6.85 0.03 2.25
C ARG A 183 -7.27 0.09 3.71
N SER A 184 -7.30 1.27 4.31
CA SER A 184 -7.86 1.45 5.65
C SER A 184 -9.37 1.22 5.64
N GLY A 185 -9.87 0.52 6.64
CA GLY A 185 -11.27 0.08 6.69
C GLY A 185 -11.54 -1.14 5.80
N ILE A 186 -12.71 -1.21 5.19
CA ILE A 186 -13.13 -2.33 4.34
C ILE A 186 -12.55 -2.19 2.95
N ALA A 187 -11.77 -3.19 2.50
CA ALA A 187 -11.09 -3.21 1.22
C ALA A 187 -11.92 -3.85 0.07
N GLY A 188 -13.19 -4.21 0.33
CA GLY A 188 -14.10 -4.73 -0.67
C GLY A 188 -13.65 -6.08 -1.25
N GLU A 189 -13.50 -6.14 -2.58
CA GLU A 189 -13.19 -7.37 -3.32
C GLU A 189 -11.83 -8.02 -2.98
N ASP A 190 -10.91 -7.28 -2.35
CA ASP A 190 -9.62 -7.83 -1.90
C ASP A 190 -9.81 -8.85 -0.76
N GLY A 191 -10.99 -8.86 -0.12
CA GLY A 191 -11.39 -9.84 0.88
C GLY A 191 -10.90 -9.56 2.30
N PRO A 192 -11.25 -10.43 3.26
CA PRO A 192 -11.06 -10.18 4.69
C PRO A 192 -9.58 -10.07 5.11
N THR A 193 -8.66 -10.68 4.36
CA THR A 193 -7.21 -10.60 4.64
C THR A 193 -6.62 -9.22 4.33
N HIS A 194 -7.35 -8.36 3.61
CA HIS A 194 -6.93 -7.03 3.21
C HIS A 194 -7.66 -5.91 3.94
N HIS A 195 -8.64 -6.21 4.78
CA HIS A 195 -9.38 -5.20 5.54
C HIS A 195 -8.50 -4.54 6.61
N GLY A 196 -8.39 -3.22 6.56
CA GLY A 196 -7.64 -2.39 7.51
C GLY A 196 -8.50 -1.90 8.67
N GLY A 197 -9.21 -2.81 9.35
CA GLY A 197 -10.15 -2.45 10.42
C GLY A 197 -9.52 -2.13 11.78
N LEU A 198 -8.24 -2.42 11.97
CA LEU A 198 -7.57 -2.29 13.27
C LEU A 198 -6.59 -1.11 13.34
N ASP A 199 -6.37 -0.41 12.23
CA ASP A 199 -5.34 0.62 12.08
C ASP A 199 -5.49 1.78 13.08
N LEU A 200 -6.70 2.31 13.26
CA LEU A 200 -6.96 3.33 14.26
C LEU A 200 -6.64 2.85 15.68
N ALA A 201 -6.96 1.59 15.99
CA ALA A 201 -6.71 1.04 17.30
C ALA A 201 -5.22 0.91 17.59
N TYR A 202 -4.46 0.23 16.72
CA TYR A 202 -3.05 -0.02 16.99
C TYR A 202 -2.17 1.24 16.82
N MET A 203 -2.48 2.14 15.87
CA MET A 203 -1.73 3.39 15.71
C MET A 203 -1.95 4.35 16.88
N ARG A 204 -3.16 4.43 17.42
CA ARG A 204 -3.45 5.29 18.58
C ARG A 204 -2.84 4.79 19.89
N CYS A 205 -2.44 3.53 19.98
CA CYS A 205 -1.70 3.00 21.14
C CYS A 205 -0.22 3.44 21.13
N ILE A 206 0.28 3.93 20.00
CA ILE A 206 1.68 4.30 19.86
C ILE A 206 1.86 5.74 20.36
N GLN A 207 2.72 5.91 21.37
CA GLN A 207 3.06 7.21 21.90
C GLN A 207 3.75 8.07 20.83
N ASN A 208 3.48 9.36 20.81
CA ASN A 208 4.00 10.34 19.85
C ASN A 208 3.50 10.17 18.40
N MET A 209 2.67 9.18 18.09
CA MET A 209 2.11 9.00 16.76
C MET A 209 0.99 9.99 16.47
N ILE A 210 1.12 10.77 15.41
CA ILE A 210 0.03 11.58 14.87
C ILE A 210 -0.78 10.71 13.92
N VAL A 211 -2.09 10.57 14.16
CA VAL A 211 -2.98 9.70 13.38
C VAL A 211 -4.02 10.55 12.66
N THR A 212 -4.03 10.49 11.33
CA THR A 212 -4.92 11.30 10.50
C THR A 212 -5.65 10.47 9.45
N ALA A 213 -6.77 11.00 8.96
CA ALA A 213 -7.58 10.37 7.92
C ALA A 213 -8.23 11.43 7.03
N PRO A 214 -7.77 11.63 5.80
CA PRO A 214 -8.32 12.61 4.89
C PRO A 214 -9.75 12.24 4.48
N LYS A 215 -10.63 13.23 4.42
CA LYS A 215 -12.00 13.07 3.89
C LYS A 215 -12.01 13.05 2.36
N ASN A 216 -11.09 13.78 1.72
CA ASN A 216 -11.01 13.93 0.27
C ASN A 216 -9.56 14.07 -0.23
N GLY A 217 -9.39 14.32 -1.52
CA GLY A 217 -8.09 14.42 -2.16
C GLY A 217 -7.31 15.68 -1.77
N ASP A 218 -7.99 16.81 -1.60
CA ASP A 218 -7.35 18.06 -1.21
C ASP A 218 -6.87 18.01 0.24
N GLU A 219 -7.67 17.47 1.14
CA GLU A 219 -7.24 17.26 2.54
C GLU A 219 -6.07 16.27 2.62
N PHE A 220 -6.01 15.27 1.73
CA PHE A 220 -4.83 14.39 1.66
C PHE A 220 -3.56 15.19 1.33
N ARG A 221 -3.62 16.13 0.36
CA ARG A 221 -2.50 17.03 0.06
C ARG A 221 -2.11 17.82 1.31
N HIS A 222 -3.07 18.46 1.98
CA HIS A 222 -2.82 19.24 3.19
C HIS A 222 -2.15 18.42 4.27
N LEU A 223 -2.64 17.20 4.54
CA LEU A 223 -2.07 16.28 5.53
C LEU A 223 -0.66 15.82 5.16
N LEU A 224 -0.39 15.52 3.88
CA LEU A 224 0.94 15.11 3.45
C LEU A 224 1.98 16.24 3.65
N TYR A 225 1.63 17.48 3.27
CA TYR A 225 2.50 18.62 3.49
C TYR A 225 2.63 18.98 4.98
N THR A 226 1.57 18.83 5.76
CA THR A 226 1.63 18.94 7.22
C THR A 226 2.59 17.90 7.81
N ALA A 227 2.47 16.63 7.40
CA ALA A 227 3.39 15.59 7.83
C ALA A 227 4.85 15.91 7.50
N LEU A 228 5.11 16.46 6.32
CA LEU A 228 6.45 16.87 5.90
C LEU A 228 7.02 18.08 6.70
N SER A 229 6.17 18.86 7.34
CA SER A 229 6.58 19.97 8.21
C SER A 229 6.94 19.54 9.64
N ILE A 230 6.45 18.38 10.08
CA ILE A 230 6.74 17.81 11.40
C ILE A 230 8.10 17.11 11.37
N THR A 231 9.00 17.42 12.31
CA THR A 231 10.40 16.94 12.27
C THR A 231 10.80 16.05 13.42
N ASP A 232 9.93 15.86 14.40
CA ASP A 232 10.22 15.20 15.69
C ASP A 232 9.17 14.15 16.09
N GLN A 233 8.25 13.80 15.20
CA GLN A 233 7.19 12.85 15.49
C GLN A 233 6.83 12.04 14.24
N PRO A 234 6.50 10.75 14.37
CA PRO A 234 5.91 9.98 13.27
C PRO A 234 4.49 10.43 12.97
N PHE A 235 4.13 10.34 11.71
CA PHE A 235 2.86 10.78 11.19
C PHE A 235 2.21 9.69 10.35
N SER A 236 0.96 9.33 10.62
CA SER A 236 0.21 8.38 9.81
C SER A 236 -0.98 9.03 9.11
N ILE A 237 -1.09 8.78 7.81
CA ILE A 237 -2.21 9.15 6.96
C ILE A 237 -2.87 7.87 6.50
N ARG A 238 -4.05 7.57 7.02
CA ARG A 238 -4.82 6.39 6.67
C ARG A 238 -5.93 6.72 5.68
N TYR A 239 -6.07 5.98 4.61
CA TYR A 239 -7.08 6.22 3.58
C TYR A 239 -7.63 4.91 3.00
N SER A 240 -8.90 4.97 2.57
CA SER A 240 -9.62 3.81 2.05
C SER A 240 -9.32 3.54 0.58
N LYS A 241 -9.68 2.34 0.12
CA LYS A 241 -9.70 1.97 -1.30
C LYS A 241 -10.92 2.56 -2.02
N SER A 242 -11.21 3.83 -1.84
CA SER A 242 -12.34 4.53 -2.44
C SER A 242 -11.91 5.69 -3.32
N SER A 243 -12.88 6.32 -3.98
CA SER A 243 -12.66 7.58 -4.70
C SER A 243 -12.30 8.69 -3.71
N ALA A 244 -11.32 9.49 -4.08
CA ALA A 244 -10.92 10.71 -3.38
C ALA A 244 -11.65 11.87 -4.06
N VAL A 245 -12.89 12.10 -3.64
CA VAL A 245 -13.68 13.25 -4.13
C VAL A 245 -12.93 14.56 -3.83
N GLU A 246 -13.23 15.62 -4.56
CA GLU A 246 -12.66 16.95 -4.34
C GLU A 246 -11.10 16.90 -4.35
N PHE A 247 -10.53 16.67 -5.51
CA PHE A 247 -9.10 16.77 -5.72
C PHE A 247 -8.80 17.76 -6.84
N ASP A 248 -8.33 18.95 -6.47
CA ASP A 248 -7.78 19.92 -7.40
C ASP A 248 -6.30 19.60 -7.67
N GLU A 249 -5.96 19.16 -8.87
CA GLU A 249 -4.57 18.83 -9.25
C GLU A 249 -3.63 20.03 -9.17
N LEU A 250 -4.14 21.26 -9.32
CA LEU A 250 -3.38 22.51 -9.26
C LEU A 250 -3.49 23.19 -7.88
N GLY A 251 -4.22 22.59 -6.95
CA GLY A 251 -4.46 23.13 -5.62
C GLY A 251 -3.16 23.31 -4.83
N GLN A 252 -3.14 24.32 -3.98
CA GLN A 252 -2.02 24.58 -3.09
C GLN A 252 -2.22 23.84 -1.76
N ALA A 253 -1.12 23.40 -1.15
CA ALA A 253 -1.16 22.77 0.16
C ALA A 253 -1.26 23.82 1.27
N GLU A 254 -2.13 23.55 2.23
CA GLU A 254 -2.23 24.26 3.50
C GLU A 254 -1.76 23.37 4.64
N LEU A 255 -1.12 23.94 5.66
CA LEU A 255 -0.74 23.20 6.84
C LEU A 255 -1.93 23.13 7.80
N LEU A 256 -2.33 21.93 8.16
CA LEU A 256 -3.44 21.71 9.08
C LEU A 256 -2.96 21.70 10.54
N PRO A 257 -3.71 22.32 11.46
CA PRO A 257 -3.39 22.25 12.88
C PRO A 257 -3.57 20.84 13.42
N ILE A 258 -2.56 20.32 14.12
CA ILE A 258 -2.62 18.97 14.69
C ILE A 258 -3.65 18.93 15.83
N GLY A 259 -4.44 17.84 15.85
CA GLY A 259 -5.49 17.65 16.87
C GLY A 259 -6.76 18.46 16.63
N SER A 260 -6.95 18.98 15.43
CA SER A 260 -8.15 19.71 15.06
C SER A 260 -9.21 18.80 14.41
N TRP A 261 -10.43 19.32 14.40
CA TRP A 261 -11.60 18.74 13.72
C TRP A 261 -12.32 19.84 12.96
N ASP A 262 -12.83 19.51 11.79
CA ASP A 262 -13.71 20.40 11.06
C ASP A 262 -15.17 20.22 11.50
N VAL A 263 -15.94 21.32 11.54
CA VAL A 263 -17.37 21.30 11.76
C VAL A 263 -18.06 21.46 10.41
N GLU A 264 -18.44 20.35 9.80
CA GLU A 264 -19.06 20.32 8.47
C GLU A 264 -20.49 20.85 8.49
N ARG A 265 -21.22 20.67 9.60
CA ARG A 265 -22.60 21.11 9.80
C ARG A 265 -22.87 21.44 11.25
N GLN A 266 -23.51 22.61 11.46
CA GLN A 266 -24.00 23.00 12.77
C GLN A 266 -25.36 22.33 13.08
N GLY A 267 -25.58 21.98 14.33
CA GLY A 267 -26.81 21.36 14.83
C GLY A 267 -26.88 21.43 16.36
N SER A 268 -28.01 21.02 16.92
CA SER A 268 -28.29 21.08 18.36
C SER A 268 -28.69 19.75 18.98
N ASP A 269 -29.15 18.78 18.19
CA ASP A 269 -29.83 17.59 18.72
C ASP A 269 -28.91 16.38 18.81
N ILE A 270 -28.02 16.17 17.81
CA ILE A 270 -27.14 15.02 17.71
C ILE A 270 -25.76 15.48 17.21
N VAL A 271 -24.70 14.85 17.74
CA VAL A 271 -23.34 14.99 17.20
C VAL A 271 -22.96 13.73 16.45
N ILE A 272 -22.55 13.86 15.19
CA ILE A 272 -22.00 12.77 14.37
C ILE A 272 -20.52 13.01 14.20
N LEU A 273 -19.68 12.09 14.73
CA LEU A 273 -18.23 12.10 14.53
C LEU A 273 -17.88 11.20 13.34
N ALA A 274 -17.43 11.78 12.26
CA ALA A 274 -17.05 11.07 11.04
C ALA A 274 -15.55 11.14 10.79
N VAL A 275 -14.98 10.08 10.23
CA VAL A 275 -13.54 9.95 9.98
C VAL A 275 -13.28 9.61 8.51
N GLY A 276 -12.41 10.37 7.88
CA GLY A 276 -11.99 10.15 6.49
C GLY A 276 -13.17 10.22 5.50
N SER A 277 -13.19 9.35 4.52
CA SER A 277 -14.25 9.32 3.49
C SER A 277 -15.67 9.14 4.02
N MET A 278 -15.83 8.68 5.27
CA MET A 278 -17.15 8.56 5.90
C MET A 278 -17.81 9.89 6.22
N VAL A 279 -17.09 11.01 6.13
CA VAL A 279 -17.65 12.37 6.31
C VAL A 279 -18.79 12.60 5.32
N TYR A 280 -18.62 12.24 4.05
CA TYR A 280 -19.69 12.42 3.04
C TYR A 280 -20.92 11.58 3.31
N THR A 281 -20.76 10.34 3.77
CA THR A 281 -21.88 9.48 4.20
C THR A 281 -22.61 10.08 5.41
N ALA A 282 -21.86 10.61 6.37
CA ALA A 282 -22.42 11.27 7.55
C ALA A 282 -23.18 12.55 7.16
N MET A 283 -22.66 13.33 6.22
CA MET A 283 -23.34 14.52 5.70
C MET A 283 -24.65 14.19 5.00
N GLU A 284 -24.71 13.08 4.24
CA GLU A 284 -25.95 12.59 3.66
C GLU A 284 -26.97 12.16 4.72
N ALA A 285 -26.52 11.46 5.76
CA ALA A 285 -27.39 11.04 6.86
C ALA A 285 -27.88 12.21 7.73
N ALA A 286 -27.18 13.33 7.72
CA ALA A 286 -27.53 14.53 8.48
C ALA A 286 -28.53 15.48 7.75
N LYS A 287 -28.96 15.15 6.53
CA LYS A 287 -29.99 15.88 5.80
C LYS A 287 -31.38 15.62 6.37
#